data_73039688777fe08afaec23951bc23782
#
_entry.id   73039688777fe08afaec23951bc23782
#
_cell.length_a   1.000
_cell.length_b   1.000
_cell.length_c   1.000
_cell.angle_alpha   90.00
_cell.angle_beta   90.00
_cell.angle_gamma   90.00
#
_symmetry.space_group_name_H-M   'P 1'
#
loop_
_entity.id
_entity.type
_entity.pdbx_description
1 polymer ?
#
loop_
_entity_poly.entity_id
_entity_poly.type
_entity_poly.pdbx_seq_one_letter_code
_entity_poly.pdbx_strand_id
1 'polypeptide(L)'
;MKGEKEPQRETIAAQSPDVKGLWTNRPLLKWKDGVLWYLWKDREDRELFLVPRHMRKDLLRLARDNAVSGHLGREKTVERLRRNFHWSSLSADVERYVKACAACNRSKHLNRRPRAPLQSYTAGYPMEKVHMDILGPLPESRNGNKYVYSWWISSRNG
;
A
#
# COMPACT_ATOMS: atom_id res chain seq x y z
N MET A 1 0.73 41.97 -17.93
CA MET A 1 -0.25 40.89 -18.25
C MET A 1 -1.64 41.48 -17.98
N LYS A 2 -2.46 41.58 -19.04
CA LYS A 2 -3.79 42.22 -19.01
C LYS A 2 -4.74 41.45 -18.11
N GLY A 3 -5.52 42.19 -17.31
CA GLY A 3 -6.47 41.65 -16.35
C GLY A 3 -7.60 40.84 -17.01
N GLU A 4 -7.37 39.55 -17.16
CA GLU A 4 -8.46 38.60 -17.36
C GLU A 4 -9.23 38.51 -16.05
N LYS A 5 -10.53 38.79 -16.13
CA LYS A 5 -11.44 38.67 -14.98
C LYS A 5 -11.38 37.25 -14.43
N GLU A 6 -11.24 37.12 -13.11
CA GLU A 6 -11.34 35.83 -12.45
C GLU A 6 -12.62 35.11 -12.91
N PRO A 7 -12.51 33.82 -13.34
CA PRO A 7 -13.68 33.05 -13.74
C PRO A 7 -14.64 32.89 -12.56
N GLN A 8 -15.93 33.04 -12.83
CA GLN A 8 -16.98 32.92 -11.81
C GLN A 8 -17.06 31.48 -11.29
N ARG A 9 -17.49 31.33 -10.02
CA ARG A 9 -17.64 30.01 -9.37
C ARG A 9 -18.48 29.01 -10.17
N GLU A 10 -19.51 29.51 -10.85
CA GLU A 10 -20.41 28.72 -11.69
C GLU A 10 -19.69 28.09 -12.89
N THR A 11 -18.81 28.86 -13.54
CA THR A 11 -17.97 28.38 -14.64
C THR A 11 -17.05 27.27 -14.23
N ILE A 12 -16.54 27.28 -12.98
CA ILE A 12 -15.66 26.27 -12.43
C ILE A 12 -16.42 25.02 -11.99
N ALA A 13 -17.67 25.19 -11.53
CA ALA A 13 -18.51 24.06 -11.14
C ALA A 13 -18.78 23.08 -12.29
N ALA A 14 -18.80 23.58 -13.53
CA ALA A 14 -18.96 22.74 -14.74
C ALA A 14 -17.67 22.07 -15.23
N GLN A 15 -16.50 22.40 -14.65
CA GLN A 15 -15.20 21.90 -15.10
C GLN A 15 -14.85 20.53 -14.50
N SER A 16 -13.80 19.92 -15.06
CA SER A 16 -13.29 18.63 -14.60
C SER A 16 -12.84 18.66 -13.12
N PRO A 17 -12.83 17.52 -12.41
CA PRO A 17 -12.35 17.44 -11.03
C PRO A 17 -10.93 17.98 -10.85
N ASP A 18 -10.07 17.80 -11.85
CA ASP A 18 -8.70 18.33 -11.83
C ASP A 18 -8.69 19.87 -11.80
N VAL A 19 -9.50 20.52 -12.64
CA VAL A 19 -9.61 21.98 -12.67
C VAL A 19 -10.19 22.53 -11.37
N LYS A 20 -11.21 21.86 -10.81
CA LYS A 20 -11.77 22.21 -9.50
C LYS A 20 -10.72 22.12 -8.39
N GLY A 21 -9.93 21.06 -8.37
CA GLY A 21 -8.84 20.88 -7.41
C GLY A 21 -7.76 21.96 -7.53
N LEU A 22 -7.39 22.34 -8.77
CA LEU A 22 -6.44 23.41 -9.01
C LEU A 22 -6.99 24.76 -8.58
N TRP A 23 -8.27 25.04 -8.86
CA TRP A 23 -8.91 26.28 -8.45
C TRP A 23 -8.97 26.45 -6.93
N THR A 24 -9.31 25.38 -6.21
CA THR A 24 -9.33 25.40 -4.75
C THR A 24 -7.94 25.67 -4.16
N ASN A 25 -6.90 25.13 -4.79
CA ASN A 25 -5.51 25.25 -4.35
C ASN A 25 -4.74 26.37 -5.08
N ARG A 26 -5.41 27.29 -5.80
CA ARG A 26 -4.75 28.36 -6.57
C ARG A 26 -3.72 29.18 -5.80
N PRO A 27 -3.88 29.47 -4.48
CA PRO A 27 -2.86 30.21 -3.73
C PRO A 27 -1.54 29.46 -3.60
N LEU A 28 -1.56 28.14 -3.82
CA LEU A 28 -0.39 27.26 -3.77
C LEU A 28 0.21 27.01 -5.16
N LEU A 29 -0.35 27.63 -6.21
CA LEU A 29 0.15 27.49 -7.57
C LEU A 29 1.08 28.63 -7.93
N LYS A 30 2.23 28.29 -8.51
CA LYS A 30 3.24 29.24 -8.96
C LYS A 30 3.59 28.99 -10.42
N TRP A 31 3.55 30.03 -11.23
CA TRP A 31 3.97 29.97 -12.61
C TRP A 31 5.45 30.33 -12.72
N LYS A 32 6.27 29.44 -13.27
CA LYS A 32 7.71 29.65 -13.42
C LYS A 32 8.18 28.96 -14.70
N ASP A 33 8.90 29.69 -15.54
CA ASP A 33 9.52 29.17 -16.78
C ASP A 33 8.52 28.47 -17.73
N GLY A 34 7.31 28.99 -17.85
CA GLY A 34 6.26 28.41 -18.70
C GLY A 34 5.59 27.16 -18.12
N VAL A 35 5.87 26.82 -16.88
CA VAL A 35 5.39 25.62 -16.19
C VAL A 35 4.66 25.99 -14.90
N LEU A 36 3.62 25.24 -14.58
CA LEU A 36 2.86 25.41 -13.35
C LEU A 36 3.42 24.47 -12.26
N TRP A 37 3.76 25.08 -11.13
CA TRP A 37 4.28 24.40 -9.96
C TRP A 37 3.28 24.46 -8.82
N TYR A 38 3.26 23.43 -7.99
CA TYR A 38 2.47 23.37 -6.76
C TYR A 38 3.40 23.54 -5.57
N LEU A 39 3.12 24.53 -4.72
CA LEU A 39 3.85 24.79 -3.50
C LEU A 39 3.32 23.91 -2.38
N TRP A 40 4.04 22.86 -2.05
CA TRP A 40 3.71 21.99 -0.93
C TRP A 40 4.27 22.59 0.36
N LYS A 41 3.36 23.04 1.22
CA LYS A 41 3.70 23.58 2.54
C LYS A 41 3.68 22.47 3.58
N ASP A 42 4.85 22.03 3.98
CA ASP A 42 5.09 21.10 5.06
C ASP A 42 6.21 21.68 5.93
N ARG A 43 6.99 20.85 6.64
CA ARG A 43 8.17 21.29 7.42
C ARG A 43 9.21 22.02 6.56
N GLU A 44 9.31 21.66 5.31
CA GLU A 44 10.15 22.32 4.29
C GLU A 44 9.26 22.65 3.08
N ASP A 45 9.19 23.93 2.70
CA ASP A 45 8.46 24.36 1.51
C ASP A 45 9.10 23.73 0.26
N ARG A 46 8.33 22.94 -0.49
CA ARG A 46 8.78 22.27 -1.71
C ARG A 46 7.96 22.67 -2.91
N GLU A 47 8.64 22.95 -4.00
CA GLU A 47 7.99 23.18 -5.30
C GLU A 47 7.86 21.82 -6.01
N LEU A 48 6.63 21.39 -6.27
CA LEU A 48 6.30 20.15 -6.95
C LEU A 48 5.83 20.45 -8.36
N PHE A 49 6.30 19.69 -9.34
CA PHE A 49 5.82 19.82 -10.72
C PHE A 49 4.35 19.39 -10.81
N LEU A 50 3.49 20.29 -11.31
CA LEU A 50 2.10 19.96 -11.56
C LEU A 50 1.95 19.18 -12.85
N VAL A 51 1.58 17.91 -12.74
CA VAL A 51 1.60 16.96 -13.85
C VAL A 51 0.32 17.05 -14.68
N PRO A 52 0.41 17.40 -15.98
CA PRO A 52 -0.71 17.34 -16.89
C PRO A 52 -1.25 15.91 -17.06
N ARG A 53 -2.55 15.79 -17.37
CA ARG A 53 -3.23 14.48 -17.42
C ARG A 53 -2.58 13.49 -18.40
N HIS A 54 -2.13 13.96 -19.54
CA HIS A 54 -1.51 13.11 -20.57
C HIS A 54 -0.19 12.48 -20.13
N MET A 55 0.57 13.12 -19.22
CA MET A 55 1.86 12.62 -18.73
C MET A 55 1.74 11.64 -17.54
N ARG A 56 0.57 11.58 -16.88
CA ARG A 56 0.41 10.81 -15.62
C ARG A 56 0.66 9.31 -15.82
N LYS A 57 0.19 8.75 -16.93
CA LYS A 57 0.36 7.31 -17.24
C LYS A 57 1.84 6.93 -17.39
N ASP A 58 2.61 7.73 -18.09
CA ASP A 58 4.04 7.47 -18.30
C ASP A 58 4.84 7.65 -17.01
N LEU A 59 4.48 8.65 -16.19
CA LEU A 59 5.08 8.81 -14.87
C LEU A 59 4.77 7.64 -13.93
N LEU A 60 3.54 7.12 -13.93
CA LEU A 60 3.18 5.93 -13.15
C LEU A 60 4.01 4.72 -13.59
N ARG A 61 4.18 4.53 -14.90
CA ARG A 61 5.01 3.47 -15.47
C ARG A 61 6.47 3.62 -15.03
N LEU A 62 7.06 4.80 -15.18
CA LEU A 62 8.43 5.07 -14.79
C LEU A 62 8.66 4.90 -13.28
N ALA A 63 7.73 5.35 -12.47
CA ALA A 63 7.85 5.28 -11.02
C ALA A 63 7.75 3.85 -10.47
N ARG A 64 7.05 2.95 -11.18
CA ARG A 64 6.73 1.62 -10.66
C ARG A 64 7.33 0.47 -11.47
N ASP A 65 7.22 0.52 -12.81
CA ASP A 65 7.53 -0.62 -13.69
C ASP A 65 8.97 -0.60 -14.21
N ASN A 66 9.76 0.41 -13.83
CA ASN A 66 11.18 0.44 -14.14
C ASN A 66 11.88 -0.77 -13.49
N ALA A 67 12.81 -1.41 -14.20
CA ALA A 67 13.56 -2.58 -13.72
C ALA A 67 14.19 -2.39 -12.34
N VAL A 68 14.64 -1.16 -12.03
CA VAL A 68 15.20 -0.78 -10.72
C VAL A 68 14.11 -0.62 -9.64
N SER A 69 12.85 -0.41 -10.02
CA SER A 69 11.76 -0.13 -9.07
C SER A 69 11.07 -1.38 -8.53
N GLY A 70 11.28 -2.56 -9.15
CA GLY A 70 10.78 -3.84 -8.63
C GLY A 70 9.28 -3.89 -8.36
N HIS A 71 8.45 -3.24 -9.19
CA HIS A 71 6.99 -3.19 -9.02
C HIS A 71 6.54 -2.73 -7.62
N LEU A 72 7.00 -1.57 -7.20
CA LEU A 72 6.67 -0.99 -5.89
C LEU A 72 5.16 -1.04 -5.59
N GLY A 73 4.83 -1.30 -4.34
CA GLY A 73 3.45 -1.23 -3.84
C GLY A 73 2.89 0.20 -3.84
N ARG A 74 1.59 0.34 -3.54
CA ARG A 74 0.87 1.62 -3.56
C ARG A 74 1.60 2.72 -2.76
N GLU A 75 1.92 2.46 -1.52
CA GLU A 75 2.49 3.47 -0.61
C GLU A 75 3.84 3.99 -1.10
N LYS A 76 4.76 3.09 -1.43
CA LYS A 76 6.09 3.45 -1.93
C LYS A 76 6.03 4.18 -3.28
N THR A 77 5.08 3.82 -4.15
CA THR A 77 4.88 4.53 -5.43
C THR A 77 4.34 5.94 -5.21
N VAL A 78 3.37 6.11 -4.30
CA VAL A 78 2.84 7.44 -3.92
C VAL A 78 3.93 8.31 -3.32
N GLU A 79 4.71 7.78 -2.37
CA GLU A 79 5.80 8.49 -1.73
C GLU A 79 6.84 8.95 -2.76
N ARG A 80 7.27 8.06 -3.66
CA ARG A 80 8.24 8.37 -4.72
C ARG A 80 7.76 9.49 -5.63
N LEU A 81 6.50 9.45 -6.05
CA LEU A 81 5.92 10.48 -6.91
C LEU A 81 5.76 11.81 -6.19
N ARG A 82 5.33 11.81 -4.94
CA ARG A 82 5.14 13.02 -4.12
C ARG A 82 6.42 13.78 -3.80
N ARG A 83 7.57 13.21 -4.04
CA ARG A 83 8.84 13.93 -3.86
C ARG A 83 8.99 15.09 -4.84
N ASN A 84 8.52 14.92 -6.09
CA ASN A 84 8.75 15.88 -7.17
C ASN A 84 7.48 16.26 -7.94
N PHE A 85 6.39 15.50 -7.79
CA PHE A 85 5.21 15.62 -8.63
C PHE A 85 3.92 15.80 -7.82
N HIS A 86 3.00 16.59 -8.36
CA HIS A 86 1.69 16.77 -7.78
C HIS A 86 0.57 16.75 -8.84
N TRP A 87 -0.55 16.11 -8.53
CA TRP A 87 -1.86 16.26 -9.16
C TRP A 87 -2.94 15.75 -8.18
N SER A 88 -4.16 16.28 -8.31
CA SER A 88 -5.24 16.10 -7.34
C SER A 88 -5.62 14.62 -7.09
N SER A 89 -5.60 13.78 -8.14
CA SER A 89 -5.97 12.36 -8.07
C SER A 89 -4.78 11.40 -7.90
N LEU A 90 -3.57 11.87 -7.55
CA LEU A 90 -2.34 11.07 -7.53
C LEU A 90 -2.51 9.74 -6.78
N SER A 91 -3.02 9.78 -5.56
CA SER A 91 -3.16 8.55 -4.74
C SER A 91 -4.16 7.56 -5.33
N ALA A 92 -5.27 8.05 -5.90
CA ALA A 92 -6.29 7.22 -6.54
C ALA A 92 -5.79 6.61 -7.86
N ASP A 93 -5.04 7.39 -8.64
CA ASP A 93 -4.47 6.93 -9.91
C ASP A 93 -3.39 5.86 -9.67
N VAL A 94 -2.52 6.05 -8.67
CA VAL A 94 -1.55 5.05 -8.24
C VAL A 94 -2.26 3.77 -7.78
N GLU A 95 -3.30 3.88 -6.96
CA GLU A 95 -4.04 2.72 -6.47
C GLU A 95 -4.66 1.92 -7.62
N ARG A 96 -5.30 2.61 -8.56
CA ARG A 96 -5.90 1.99 -9.76
C ARG A 96 -4.83 1.30 -10.60
N TYR A 97 -3.70 1.97 -10.82
CA TYR A 97 -2.59 1.43 -11.58
C TYR A 97 -1.97 0.20 -10.93
N VAL A 98 -1.78 0.21 -9.60
CA VAL A 98 -1.24 -0.93 -8.84
C VAL A 98 -2.19 -2.12 -8.85
N LYS A 99 -3.50 -1.89 -8.69
CA LYS A 99 -4.52 -2.94 -8.73
C LYS A 99 -4.63 -3.62 -10.10
N ALA A 100 -4.41 -2.88 -11.17
CA ALA A 100 -4.47 -3.40 -12.55
C ALA A 100 -3.22 -4.21 -12.98
N CYS A 101 -2.18 -4.28 -12.15
CA CYS A 101 -0.93 -4.93 -12.52
C CYS A 101 -1.03 -6.46 -12.50
N ALA A 102 -1.01 -7.09 -13.67
CA ALA A 102 -1.09 -8.54 -13.82
C ALA A 102 0.09 -9.28 -13.16
N ALA A 103 1.32 -8.74 -13.26
CA ALA A 103 2.52 -9.35 -12.66
C ALA A 103 2.39 -9.42 -11.14
N CYS A 104 2.03 -8.30 -10.49
CA CYS A 104 1.83 -8.29 -9.04
C CYS A 104 0.65 -9.16 -8.59
N ASN A 105 -0.43 -9.18 -9.34
CA ASN A 105 -1.62 -9.97 -8.98
C ASN A 105 -1.33 -11.47 -9.03
N ARG A 106 -0.46 -11.92 -9.94
CA ARG A 106 -0.01 -13.33 -9.99
C ARG A 106 0.94 -13.70 -8.85
N SER A 107 1.77 -12.77 -8.41
CA SER A 107 2.78 -12.99 -7.36
C SER A 107 2.28 -12.67 -5.96
N LYS A 108 1.13 -12.03 -5.82
CA LYS A 108 0.56 -11.73 -4.51
C LYS A 108 0.13 -13.02 -3.82
N HIS A 109 0.85 -13.40 -2.80
CA HIS A 109 0.30 -14.30 -1.81
C HIS A 109 -0.96 -13.67 -1.22
N LEU A 110 -2.07 -14.39 -1.30
CA LEU A 110 -3.29 -14.00 -0.60
C LEU A 110 -2.92 -13.77 0.87
N ASN A 111 -3.14 -12.56 1.37
CA ASN A 111 -3.00 -12.29 2.80
C ASN A 111 -3.78 -13.39 3.53
N ARG A 112 -3.08 -14.18 4.34
CA ARG A 112 -3.74 -15.18 5.18
C ARG A 112 -4.83 -14.45 5.94
N ARG A 113 -6.03 -15.01 5.93
CA ARG A 113 -7.12 -14.51 6.76
C ARG A 113 -6.59 -14.36 8.19
N PRO A 114 -6.97 -13.31 8.92
CA PRO A 114 -6.59 -13.20 10.31
C PRO A 114 -6.93 -14.52 10.99
N ARG A 115 -5.97 -15.08 11.70
CA ARG A 115 -6.23 -16.29 12.47
C ARG A 115 -7.34 -15.98 13.46
N ALA A 116 -8.30 -16.89 13.57
CA ALA A 116 -9.29 -16.82 14.62
C ALA A 116 -8.57 -16.65 15.99
N PRO A 117 -9.12 -15.87 16.90
CA PRO A 117 -8.54 -15.72 18.22
C PRO A 117 -8.38 -17.12 18.84
N LEU A 118 -7.24 -17.34 19.48
CA LEU A 118 -6.99 -18.59 20.21
C LEU A 118 -8.07 -18.74 21.27
N GLN A 119 -8.81 -19.82 21.20
CA GLN A 119 -9.75 -20.19 22.26
C GLN A 119 -9.02 -21.08 23.27
N SER A 120 -9.01 -20.66 24.52
CA SER A 120 -8.60 -21.52 25.61
C SER A 120 -9.69 -22.58 25.83
N TYR A 121 -9.28 -23.81 25.96
CA TYR A 121 -10.18 -24.89 26.35
C TYR A 121 -9.77 -25.43 27.70
N THR A 122 -10.72 -25.79 28.51
CA THR A 122 -10.51 -26.43 29.80
C THR A 122 -10.92 -27.90 29.70
N ALA A 123 -10.10 -28.79 30.25
CA ALA A 123 -10.47 -30.18 30.45
C ALA A 123 -11.24 -30.26 31.79
N GLY A 124 -12.44 -30.82 31.78
CA GLY A 124 -13.29 -30.95 32.97
C GLY A 124 -12.90 -32.06 33.92
N TYR A 125 -12.26 -33.13 33.39
CA TYR A 125 -11.81 -34.30 34.16
C TYR A 125 -10.53 -34.88 33.57
N PRO A 126 -9.77 -35.68 34.34
CA PRO A 126 -8.55 -36.31 33.84
C PRO A 126 -8.82 -37.20 32.63
N MET A 127 -7.91 -37.25 31.67
CA MET A 127 -8.01 -38.02 30.43
C MET A 127 -9.08 -37.54 29.42
N GLU A 128 -9.80 -36.47 29.71
CA GLU A 128 -10.74 -35.91 28.73
C GLU A 128 -10.05 -35.50 27.44
N LYS A 129 -8.82 -34.98 27.54
CA LYS A 129 -8.01 -34.58 26.40
C LYS A 129 -6.59 -35.10 26.53
N VAL A 130 -6.18 -35.83 25.52
CA VAL A 130 -4.81 -36.32 25.37
C VAL A 130 -4.21 -35.65 24.13
N HIS A 131 -3.06 -35.07 24.30
CA HIS A 131 -2.29 -34.47 23.20
C HIS A 131 -1.19 -35.44 22.82
N MET A 132 -1.00 -35.62 21.51
CA MET A 132 0.03 -36.46 20.96
C MET A 132 0.79 -35.67 19.90
N ASP A 133 2.11 -35.83 19.88
CA ASP A 133 2.97 -35.22 18.91
C ASP A 133 4.11 -36.15 18.52
N ILE A 134 4.56 -36.05 17.27
CA ILE A 134 5.65 -36.82 16.69
C ILE A 134 6.70 -35.85 16.16
N LEU A 135 7.88 -35.88 16.74
CA LEU A 135 9.02 -35.10 16.30
C LEU A 135 9.96 -36.01 15.47
N GLY A 136 10.30 -35.58 14.26
CA GLY A 136 11.23 -36.27 13.36
C GLY A 136 11.00 -35.91 11.88
N PRO A 137 11.79 -36.48 10.98
CA PRO A 137 12.88 -37.44 11.26
C PRO A 137 14.11 -36.79 11.89
N LEU A 138 14.64 -37.39 12.94
CA LEU A 138 15.89 -37.00 13.58
C LEU A 138 17.03 -37.91 13.07
N PRO A 139 18.32 -37.60 13.34
CA PRO A 139 19.42 -38.51 13.12
C PRO A 139 19.16 -39.85 13.83
N GLU A 140 19.48 -40.91 13.15
CA GLU A 140 19.23 -42.27 13.65
C GLU A 140 19.97 -42.52 14.97
N SER A 141 19.24 -42.93 15.97
CA SER A 141 19.81 -43.34 17.26
C SER A 141 20.53 -44.70 17.16
N ARG A 142 21.29 -45.06 18.18
CA ARG A 142 21.96 -46.40 18.27
C ARG A 142 21.00 -47.57 18.11
N ASN A 143 19.72 -47.37 18.41
CA ASN A 143 18.67 -48.41 18.32
C ASN A 143 17.83 -48.30 17.05
N GLY A 144 18.25 -47.49 16.05
CA GLY A 144 17.55 -47.36 14.79
C GLY A 144 16.34 -46.40 14.81
N ASN A 145 16.11 -45.69 15.90
CA ASN A 145 14.95 -44.82 16.03
C ASN A 145 15.24 -43.45 15.41
N LYS A 146 14.29 -42.93 14.61
CA LYS A 146 14.34 -41.61 13.94
C LYS A 146 13.26 -40.65 14.39
N TYR A 147 12.33 -41.10 15.19
CA TYR A 147 11.19 -40.31 15.65
C TYR A 147 11.08 -40.39 17.17
N VAL A 148 10.68 -39.25 17.75
CA VAL A 148 10.29 -39.14 19.16
C VAL A 148 8.79 -38.97 19.20
N TYR A 149 8.12 -39.83 19.96
CA TYR A 149 6.70 -39.73 20.21
C TYR A 149 6.48 -39.15 21.61
N SER A 150 5.72 -38.09 21.72
CA SER A 150 5.38 -37.46 22.99
C SER A 150 3.86 -37.42 23.16
N TRP A 151 3.42 -37.56 24.38
CA TRP A 151 2.03 -37.42 24.75
C TRP A 151 1.90 -36.75 26.12
N TRP A 152 0.86 -35.96 26.32
CA TRP A 152 0.54 -35.35 27.59
C TRP A 152 -0.97 -35.24 27.78
N ILE A 153 -1.39 -35.26 29.02
CA ILE A 153 -2.79 -35.22 29.41
C ILE A 153 -3.08 -33.80 29.90
N SER A 154 -4.13 -33.15 29.36
CA SER A 154 -4.63 -31.91 29.94
C SER A 154 -5.39 -32.25 31.21
N SER A 155 -4.87 -31.79 32.36
CA SER A 155 -5.56 -31.85 33.63
C SER A 155 -5.99 -30.44 34.05
N ARG A 156 -7.05 -30.34 34.80
CA ARG A 156 -7.46 -29.10 35.45
C ARG A 156 -6.41 -28.78 36.51
N ASN A 157 -5.59 -27.75 36.29
CA ASN A 157 -4.86 -27.16 37.41
C ASN A 157 -5.85 -26.38 38.23
N GLY A 158 -6.03 -26.81 39.48
CA GLY A 158 -6.74 -26.08 40.49
C GLY A 158 -6.06 -24.78 40.89
#